data_1b1705303efc6e4dc66fda12e569bfe4
#
_entry.id   1b1705303efc6e4dc66fda12e569bfe4
#
_cell.length_a   1.000
_cell.length_b   1.000
_cell.length_c   1.000
_cell.angle_alpha   90.00
_cell.angle_beta   90.00
_cell.angle_gamma   90.00
#
_symmetry.space_group_name_H-M   'P 1'
#
loop_
_entity.id
_entity.type
_entity.pdbx_description
1 polymer ?
#
loop_
_entity_poly.entity_id
_entity_poly.type
_entity_poly.pdbx_seq_one_letter_code
_entity_poly.pdbx_strand_id
1 'polypeptide(L)'
;MANKVPITRISKFFGEQDFNLNISMGEEWLYGDMNFTLVLYRVDKSKTNQDDVYGEALTDSVSYLAPIEIKAFVKIEAPSQAAFGASKLSQTEPGNLIMSVYLHYLEEEAITISYGDYIGYPETESRMRYYSVADDGRIVSDNKHTYGGYKPFYRTFICTPVSEDEFKGI
;
A
#
# COMPACT_ATOMS: atom_id res chain seq x y z
N MET A 1 -7.75 23.44 14.71
CA MET A 1 -7.91 23.30 13.25
C MET A 1 -6.69 23.90 12.60
N ALA A 2 -5.89 23.10 11.91
CA ALA A 2 -4.73 23.62 11.19
C ALA A 2 -5.22 24.47 10.01
N ASN A 3 -4.77 25.72 9.92
CA ASN A 3 -5.03 26.58 8.77
C ASN A 3 -4.40 25.94 7.53
N LYS A 4 -5.21 25.23 6.74
CA LYS A 4 -4.78 24.75 5.42
C LYS A 4 -4.56 25.99 4.54
N VAL A 5 -3.31 26.28 4.22
CA VAL A 5 -3.00 27.27 3.19
C VAL A 5 -3.47 26.74 1.85
N PRO A 6 -4.37 27.42 1.13
CA PRO A 6 -4.82 26.97 -0.16
C PRO A 6 -3.63 26.99 -1.13
N ILE A 7 -3.24 25.83 -1.61
CA ILE A 7 -2.20 25.67 -2.63
C ILE A 7 -2.88 25.78 -3.98
N THR A 8 -2.71 26.92 -4.66
CA THR A 8 -3.19 27.08 -6.03
C THR A 8 -2.11 26.53 -6.98
N ARG A 9 -2.41 25.39 -7.58
CA ARG A 9 -1.57 24.82 -8.65
C ARG A 9 -2.18 25.20 -9.99
N ILE A 10 -1.40 25.84 -10.82
CA ILE A 10 -1.82 26.24 -12.17
C ILE A 10 -1.09 25.32 -13.15
N SER A 11 -1.83 24.47 -13.85
CA SER A 11 -1.34 23.78 -15.02
C SER A 11 -1.88 24.47 -16.28
N LYS A 12 -1.04 24.59 -17.28
CA LYS A 12 -1.43 25.22 -18.57
C LYS A 12 -2.41 24.35 -19.36
N PHE A 13 -2.38 23.05 -19.17
CA PHE A 13 -3.12 22.07 -19.97
C PHE A 13 -4.12 21.24 -19.19
N PHE A 14 -4.01 21.18 -17.85
CA PHE A 14 -4.86 20.37 -17.00
C PHE A 14 -5.47 21.22 -15.90
N GLY A 15 -6.79 21.24 -15.89
CA GLY A 15 -7.59 21.94 -14.90
C GLY A 15 -8.22 21.01 -13.88
N GLU A 16 -9.01 21.57 -12.99
CA GLU A 16 -9.75 20.82 -11.98
C GLU A 16 -10.81 19.88 -12.58
N GLN A 17 -11.41 20.30 -13.70
CA GLN A 17 -12.40 19.49 -14.41
C GLN A 17 -11.77 18.22 -14.99
N ASP A 18 -10.59 18.35 -15.61
CA ASP A 18 -9.87 17.23 -16.19
C ASP A 18 -9.40 16.25 -15.09
N PHE A 19 -8.98 16.81 -13.96
CA PHE A 19 -8.59 16.01 -12.79
C PHE A 19 -9.77 15.21 -12.24
N ASN A 20 -10.91 15.84 -12.04
CA ASN A 20 -12.13 15.18 -11.53
C ASN A 20 -12.67 14.14 -12.51
N LEU A 21 -12.62 14.44 -13.81
CA LEU A 21 -13.00 13.46 -14.84
C LEU A 21 -12.11 12.23 -14.78
N ASN A 22 -10.81 12.42 -14.61
CA ASN A 22 -9.86 11.30 -14.54
C ASN A 22 -10.05 10.47 -13.26
N ILE A 23 -10.36 11.11 -12.12
CA ILE A 23 -10.73 10.39 -10.89
C ILE A 23 -11.96 9.53 -11.15
N SER A 24 -13.03 10.11 -11.67
CA SER A 24 -14.28 9.41 -11.95
C SER A 24 -14.07 8.19 -12.88
N MET A 25 -13.32 8.37 -13.97
CA MET A 25 -12.97 7.25 -14.85
C MET A 25 -12.12 6.19 -14.15
N GLY A 26 -11.19 6.62 -13.31
CA GLY A 26 -10.32 5.71 -12.55
C GLY A 26 -11.09 4.90 -11.52
N GLU A 27 -12.09 5.50 -10.87
CA GLU A 27 -12.99 4.83 -9.94
C GLU A 27 -13.87 3.81 -10.65
N GLU A 28 -14.49 4.17 -11.77
CA GLU A 28 -15.26 3.22 -12.57
C GLU A 28 -14.42 2.00 -12.96
N TRP A 29 -13.19 2.23 -13.36
CA TRP A 29 -12.27 1.18 -13.74
C TRP A 29 -11.87 0.29 -12.55
N LEU A 30 -11.55 0.93 -11.42
CA LEU A 30 -11.17 0.24 -10.19
C LEU A 30 -12.31 -0.61 -9.61
N TYR A 31 -13.55 -0.11 -9.67
CA TYR A 31 -14.73 -0.82 -9.15
C TYR A 31 -15.32 -1.82 -10.15
N GLY A 32 -15.20 -1.56 -11.44
CA GLY A 32 -15.77 -2.39 -12.50
C GLY A 32 -14.82 -3.47 -13.02
N ASP A 33 -13.88 -3.06 -13.85
CA ASP A 33 -13.10 -3.99 -14.66
C ASP A 33 -11.95 -4.66 -13.90
N MET A 34 -11.24 -3.90 -13.05
CA MET A 34 -10.05 -4.41 -12.38
C MET A 34 -10.36 -5.07 -11.03
N ASN A 35 -11.31 -4.56 -10.30
CA ASN A 35 -11.86 -5.06 -9.03
C ASN A 35 -10.87 -5.80 -8.10
N PHE A 36 -9.63 -5.32 -8.03
CA PHE A 36 -8.65 -5.88 -7.11
C PHE A 36 -8.93 -5.41 -5.70
N THR A 37 -9.47 -6.32 -4.91
CA THR A 37 -9.72 -6.11 -3.48
C THR A 37 -8.61 -6.75 -2.68
N LEU A 38 -7.99 -5.96 -1.82
CA LEU A 38 -6.99 -6.37 -0.85
C LEU A 38 -7.55 -6.21 0.56
N VAL A 39 -6.98 -6.88 1.51
CA VAL A 39 -7.34 -6.72 2.93
C VAL A 39 -6.21 -6.02 3.66
N LEU A 40 -6.51 -4.87 4.25
CA LEU A 40 -5.58 -4.09 5.06
C LEU A 40 -5.74 -4.45 6.53
N TYR A 41 -4.65 -4.89 7.15
CA TYR A 41 -4.53 -5.15 8.58
C TYR A 41 -3.65 -4.07 9.19
N ARG A 42 -4.27 -3.12 9.87
CA ARG A 42 -3.55 -2.01 10.51
C ARG A 42 -3.09 -2.39 11.90
N VAL A 43 -1.85 -2.08 12.21
CA VAL A 43 -1.30 -2.28 13.56
C VAL A 43 -1.87 -1.22 14.52
N ASP A 44 -2.46 -1.67 15.62
CA ASP A 44 -2.89 -0.79 16.71
C ASP A 44 -1.69 -0.41 17.59
N LYS A 45 -1.08 0.70 17.26
CA LYS A 45 0.10 1.23 17.99
C LYS A 45 -0.18 1.54 19.46
N SER A 46 -1.45 1.70 19.84
CA SER A 46 -1.83 2.01 21.22
C SER A 46 -1.85 0.79 22.13
N LYS A 47 -2.05 -0.38 21.53
CA LYS A 47 -2.16 -1.67 22.24
C LYS A 47 -0.95 -2.58 22.01
N THR A 48 -0.16 -2.30 20.97
CA THR A 48 1.05 -3.06 20.68
C THR A 48 2.13 -2.70 21.69
N ASN A 49 2.65 -3.72 22.38
CA ASN A 49 3.73 -3.54 23.33
C ASN A 49 5.05 -3.41 22.56
N GLN A 50 5.67 -2.24 22.63
CA GLN A 50 6.96 -1.96 22.00
C GLN A 50 8.08 -2.07 23.04
N ASP A 51 9.23 -2.59 22.61
CA ASP A 51 10.44 -2.52 23.40
C ASP A 51 10.92 -1.05 23.48
N ASP A 52 11.07 -0.54 24.69
CA ASP A 52 11.48 0.85 24.95
C ASP A 52 12.87 1.19 24.41
N VAL A 53 13.71 0.20 24.18
CA VAL A 53 15.10 0.38 23.74
C VAL A 53 15.23 0.35 22.22
N TYR A 54 14.55 -0.59 21.57
CA TYR A 54 14.67 -0.81 20.12
C TYR A 54 13.48 -0.30 19.33
N GLY A 55 12.37 0.02 19.97
CA GLY A 55 11.15 0.48 19.31
C GLY A 55 10.47 -0.59 18.43
N GLU A 56 10.91 -1.85 18.58
CA GLU A 56 10.33 -2.98 17.86
C GLU A 56 9.19 -3.60 18.67
N ALA A 57 8.15 -4.05 17.99
CA ALA A 57 7.07 -4.78 18.62
C ALA A 57 7.55 -6.22 18.92
N LEU A 58 7.25 -6.71 20.13
CA LEU A 58 7.45 -8.10 20.45
C LEU A 58 6.51 -8.95 19.58
N THR A 59 7.04 -9.97 18.92
CA THR A 59 6.35 -10.78 17.90
C THR A 59 4.96 -11.31 18.35
N ASP A 60 4.79 -11.58 19.63
CA ASP A 60 3.53 -12.12 20.19
C ASP A 60 2.60 -11.03 20.77
N SER A 61 2.96 -9.74 20.68
CA SER A 61 2.22 -8.65 21.32
C SER A 61 1.65 -7.64 20.34
N VAL A 62 1.72 -7.92 19.04
CA VAL A 62 1.15 -7.04 18.01
C VAL A 62 -0.36 -7.14 18.04
N SER A 63 -1.03 -6.02 18.26
CA SER A 63 -2.48 -5.91 18.20
C SER A 63 -2.89 -5.26 16.89
N TYR A 64 -3.95 -5.74 16.29
CA TYR A 64 -4.45 -5.23 15.02
C TYR A 64 -5.82 -4.58 15.20
N LEU A 65 -6.10 -3.58 14.39
CA LEU A 65 -7.44 -3.05 14.21
C LEU A 65 -8.25 -4.00 13.32
N ALA A 66 -9.58 -3.81 13.31
CA ALA A 66 -10.44 -4.58 12.41
C ALA A 66 -9.93 -4.47 10.96
N PRO A 67 -9.85 -5.59 10.22
CA PRO A 67 -9.40 -5.58 8.84
C PRO A 67 -10.36 -4.77 7.95
N ILE A 68 -9.81 -4.10 6.95
CA ILE A 68 -10.55 -3.24 6.03
C ILE A 68 -10.26 -3.72 4.61
N GLU A 69 -11.31 -3.86 3.80
CA GLU A 69 -11.15 -4.08 2.37
C GLU A 69 -10.73 -2.78 1.70
N ILE A 70 -9.68 -2.86 0.88
CA ILE A 70 -9.19 -1.73 0.10
C ILE A 70 -9.13 -2.11 -1.37
N LYS A 71 -9.38 -1.15 -2.23
CA LYS A 71 -9.24 -1.29 -3.68
C LYS A 71 -7.96 -0.63 -4.15
N ALA A 72 -7.16 -1.40 -4.89
CA ALA A 72 -5.86 -0.94 -5.34
C ALA A 72 -5.49 -1.55 -6.69
N PHE A 73 -4.64 -0.85 -7.43
CA PHE A 73 -3.92 -1.44 -8.55
C PHE A 73 -2.72 -2.20 -8.01
N VAL A 74 -2.60 -3.45 -8.40
CA VAL A 74 -1.60 -4.38 -7.85
C VAL A 74 -0.65 -4.85 -8.94
N LYS A 75 0.63 -4.85 -8.63
CA LYS A 75 1.67 -5.50 -9.40
C LYS A 75 2.52 -6.34 -8.47
N ILE A 76 2.65 -7.62 -8.75
CA ILE A 76 3.57 -8.51 -8.04
C ILE A 76 4.83 -8.65 -8.90
N GLU A 77 5.98 -8.39 -8.30
CA GLU A 77 7.27 -8.60 -8.96
C GLU A 77 7.57 -10.10 -9.09
N ALA A 78 8.27 -10.46 -10.15
CA ALA A 78 8.71 -11.84 -10.31
C ALA A 78 9.68 -12.21 -9.17
N PRO A 79 9.59 -13.45 -8.65
CA PRO A 79 10.52 -13.91 -7.63
C PRO A 79 11.95 -13.88 -8.17
N SER A 80 12.88 -13.37 -7.35
CA SER A 80 14.29 -13.36 -7.69
C SER A 80 14.95 -14.65 -7.19
N GLN A 81 15.83 -15.22 -8.03
CA GLN A 81 16.66 -16.35 -7.64
C GLN A 81 18.07 -15.85 -7.35
N ALA A 82 18.47 -15.91 -6.09
CA ALA A 82 19.86 -15.68 -5.71
C ALA A 82 20.60 -17.01 -5.67
N ALA A 83 21.60 -17.18 -6.54
CA ALA A 83 22.49 -18.34 -6.49
C ALA A 83 23.64 -18.04 -5.54
N PHE A 84 23.68 -18.70 -4.41
CA PHE A 84 24.77 -18.61 -3.44
C PHE A 84 25.78 -19.76 -3.65
N GLY A 85 26.96 -19.42 -4.19
CA GLY A 85 28.12 -20.28 -4.23
C GLY A 85 28.05 -21.48 -5.19
N ALA A 86 29.13 -22.29 -5.18
CA ALA A 86 29.31 -23.43 -6.08
C ALA A 86 28.38 -24.63 -5.85
N SER A 87 27.60 -24.63 -4.76
CA SER A 87 26.72 -25.75 -4.38
C SER A 87 25.25 -25.63 -4.80
N LYS A 88 24.91 -24.70 -5.68
CA LYS A 88 23.58 -24.57 -6.31
C LYS A 88 22.36 -24.54 -5.36
N LEU A 89 22.51 -24.09 -4.15
CA LEU A 89 21.38 -23.73 -3.32
C LEU A 89 20.81 -22.40 -3.85
N SER A 90 19.78 -22.48 -4.70
CA SER A 90 19.06 -21.31 -5.13
C SER A 90 17.97 -21.02 -4.10
N GLN A 91 18.10 -19.92 -3.39
CA GLN A 91 17.00 -19.40 -2.57
C GLN A 91 16.13 -18.55 -3.49
N THR A 92 14.87 -18.95 -3.60
CA THR A 92 13.87 -18.16 -4.32
C THR A 92 13.30 -17.15 -3.33
N GLU A 93 13.61 -15.88 -3.52
CA GLU A 93 12.97 -14.82 -2.76
C GLU A 93 11.64 -14.45 -3.44
N PRO A 94 10.51 -14.53 -2.73
CA PRO A 94 9.24 -14.10 -3.29
C PRO A 94 9.30 -12.62 -3.65
N GLY A 95 8.64 -12.25 -4.76
CA GLY A 95 8.65 -10.88 -5.24
C GLY A 95 7.82 -9.94 -4.35
N ASN A 96 8.18 -8.67 -4.37
CA ASN A 96 7.45 -7.61 -3.68
C ASN A 96 6.08 -7.38 -4.32
N LEU A 97 5.14 -6.94 -3.50
CA LEU A 97 3.86 -6.44 -3.97
C LEU A 97 3.93 -4.92 -4.03
N ILE A 98 3.71 -4.38 -5.21
CA ILE A 98 3.58 -2.94 -5.44
C ILE A 98 2.10 -2.66 -5.60
N MET A 99 1.54 -1.81 -4.72
CA MET A 99 0.15 -1.39 -4.84
C MET A 99 0.06 0.12 -5.00
N SER A 100 -0.84 0.55 -5.86
CA SER A 100 -1.15 1.96 -6.08
C SER A 100 -2.61 2.22 -5.75
N VAL A 101 -2.85 3.18 -4.87
CA VAL A 101 -4.19 3.53 -4.38
C VAL A 101 -4.45 4.99 -4.70
N TYR A 102 -5.66 5.32 -5.18
CA TYR A 102 -6.06 6.70 -5.39
C TYR A 102 -6.12 7.46 -4.07
N LEU A 103 -5.50 8.64 -4.04
CA LEU A 103 -5.51 9.49 -2.85
C LEU A 103 -6.91 9.95 -2.48
N HIS A 104 -7.75 10.25 -3.48
CA HIS A 104 -9.14 10.62 -3.25
C HIS A 104 -9.90 9.53 -2.50
N TYR A 105 -9.77 8.28 -2.92
CA TYR A 105 -10.36 7.12 -2.24
C TYR A 105 -9.87 6.98 -0.78
N LEU A 106 -8.58 7.13 -0.54
CA LEU A 106 -8.02 7.07 0.82
C LEU A 106 -8.54 8.21 1.71
N GLU A 107 -8.74 9.41 1.16
CA GLU A 107 -9.26 10.57 1.89
C GLU A 107 -10.77 10.42 2.16
N GLU A 108 -11.55 9.94 1.21
CA GLU A 108 -13.00 9.76 1.32
C GLU A 108 -13.36 8.69 2.34
N GLU A 109 -12.69 7.55 2.29
CA GLU A 109 -12.88 6.43 3.22
C GLU A 109 -12.12 6.61 4.54
N ALA A 110 -11.38 7.71 4.70
CA ALA A 110 -10.54 7.98 5.87
C ALA A 110 -9.56 6.84 6.20
N ILE A 111 -9.04 6.17 5.17
CA ILE A 111 -8.10 5.06 5.29
C ILE A 111 -6.68 5.61 5.37
N THR A 112 -5.95 5.18 6.38
CA THR A 112 -4.52 5.47 6.51
C THR A 112 -3.75 4.16 6.46
N ILE A 113 -2.77 4.11 5.56
CA ILE A 113 -1.82 3.00 5.41
C ILE A 113 -0.46 3.50 5.86
N SER A 114 0.17 2.79 6.77
CA SER A 114 1.44 3.14 7.39
C SER A 114 2.47 2.05 7.21
N TYR A 115 3.74 2.41 7.36
CA TYR A 115 4.82 1.46 7.49
C TYR A 115 4.53 0.44 8.60
N GLY A 116 4.75 -0.84 8.32
CA GLY A 116 4.50 -1.96 9.24
C GLY A 116 3.08 -2.49 9.25
N ASP A 117 2.13 -1.89 8.54
CA ASP A 117 0.81 -2.49 8.32
C ASP A 117 0.93 -3.70 7.39
N TYR A 118 -0.03 -4.63 7.47
CA TYR A 118 -0.02 -5.83 6.64
C TYR A 118 -1.13 -5.78 5.58
N ILE A 119 -0.80 -6.34 4.43
CA ILE A 119 -1.70 -6.44 3.27
C ILE A 119 -1.95 -7.91 2.96
N GLY A 120 -3.21 -8.32 2.99
CA GLY A 120 -3.64 -9.62 2.50
C GLY A 120 -3.99 -9.55 1.03
N TYR A 121 -3.30 -10.34 0.21
CA TYR A 121 -3.57 -10.50 -1.21
C TYR A 121 -4.23 -11.86 -1.44
N PRO A 122 -5.46 -11.90 -1.98
CA PRO A 122 -6.13 -13.14 -2.32
C PRO A 122 -5.47 -13.77 -3.56
N GLU A 123 -4.65 -14.78 -3.36
CA GLU A 123 -4.00 -15.52 -4.46
C GLU A 123 -4.97 -16.48 -5.14
N THR A 124 -5.81 -17.14 -4.33
CA THR A 124 -6.91 -18.01 -4.77
C THR A 124 -8.08 -17.83 -3.80
N GLU A 125 -9.24 -18.42 -4.11
CA GLU A 125 -10.42 -18.39 -3.23
C GLU A 125 -10.14 -18.92 -1.81
N SER A 126 -9.16 -19.81 -1.66
CA SER A 126 -8.83 -20.46 -0.38
C SER A 126 -7.47 -20.05 0.18
N ARG A 127 -6.67 -19.25 -0.54
CA ARG A 127 -5.31 -18.89 -0.13
C ARG A 127 -5.09 -17.40 -0.17
N MET A 128 -4.72 -16.87 0.98
CA MET A 128 -4.23 -15.50 1.15
C MET A 128 -2.72 -15.50 1.25
N ARG A 129 -2.09 -14.54 0.59
CA ARG A 129 -0.67 -14.23 0.77
C ARG A 129 -0.55 -12.89 1.48
N TYR A 130 0.35 -12.81 2.43
CA TYR A 130 0.52 -11.61 3.25
C TYR A 130 1.81 -10.87 2.91
N TYR A 131 1.74 -9.56 2.99
CA TYR A 131 2.83 -8.64 2.74
C TYR A 131 2.85 -7.57 3.84
N SER A 132 4.04 -7.14 4.24
CA SER A 132 4.21 -6.01 5.15
C SER A 132 4.54 -4.75 4.36
N VAL A 133 3.94 -3.62 4.70
CA VAL A 133 4.21 -2.33 4.08
C VAL A 133 5.61 -1.86 4.46
N ALA A 134 6.54 -1.96 3.53
CA ALA A 134 7.94 -1.55 3.70
C ALA A 134 8.21 -0.10 3.27
N ASP A 135 7.42 0.43 2.34
CA ASP A 135 7.46 1.85 1.96
C ASP A 135 6.02 2.38 1.94
N ASP A 136 5.77 3.39 2.75
CA ASP A 136 4.46 4.02 2.88
C ASP A 136 4.11 4.96 1.71
N GLY A 137 4.97 5.01 0.70
CA GLY A 137 4.72 5.76 -0.53
C GLY A 137 4.56 7.24 -0.29
N ARG A 138 5.34 7.84 0.61
CA ARG A 138 5.32 9.29 0.79
C ARG A 138 5.50 9.97 -0.55
N ILE A 139 4.61 10.90 -0.86
CA ILE A 139 4.68 11.67 -2.09
C ILE A 139 5.95 12.50 -2.04
N VAL A 140 7.00 11.97 -2.64
CA VAL A 140 8.20 12.75 -2.94
C VAL A 140 7.79 13.75 -4.02
N SER A 141 8.43 14.91 -4.09
CA SER A 141 8.15 15.99 -5.06
C SER A 141 8.36 15.58 -6.53
N ASP A 142 8.20 14.30 -6.82
CA ASP A 142 8.28 13.69 -8.14
C ASP A 142 6.92 13.82 -8.84
N ASN A 143 6.93 14.32 -10.06
CA ASN A 143 5.74 14.50 -10.89
C ASN A 143 5.06 13.17 -11.30
N LYS A 144 5.65 12.03 -11.01
CA LYS A 144 5.09 10.70 -11.35
C LYS A 144 3.73 10.41 -10.73
N HIS A 145 3.49 10.97 -9.54
CA HIS A 145 2.25 10.75 -8.79
C HIS A 145 1.23 11.86 -8.99
N THR A 146 1.51 12.81 -9.86
CA THR A 146 0.62 13.94 -10.15
C THR A 146 0.02 13.82 -11.54
N TYR A 147 -1.26 14.11 -11.65
CA TYR A 147 -1.93 14.21 -12.94
C TYR A 147 -1.52 15.51 -13.65
N GLY A 148 -0.73 15.38 -14.72
CA GLY A 148 -0.23 16.52 -15.47
C GLY A 148 0.52 17.58 -14.65
N GLY A 149 1.05 17.23 -13.49
CA GLY A 149 1.66 18.17 -12.54
C GLY A 149 0.67 19.01 -11.75
N TYR A 150 -0.63 18.75 -11.85
CA TYR A 150 -1.67 19.55 -11.21
C TYR A 150 -1.86 19.20 -9.74
N LYS A 151 -2.29 17.97 -9.44
CA LYS A 151 -2.50 17.47 -8.07
C LYS A 151 -1.95 16.05 -7.93
N PRO A 152 -1.55 15.63 -6.73
CA PRO A 152 -1.29 14.22 -6.46
C PRO A 152 -2.52 13.39 -6.80
N PHE A 153 -2.31 12.27 -7.46
CA PHE A 153 -3.38 11.47 -8.01
C PHE A 153 -3.48 10.10 -7.32
N TYR A 154 -2.35 9.44 -7.16
CA TYR A 154 -2.27 8.16 -6.47
C TYR A 154 -1.02 8.08 -5.59
N ARG A 155 -1.04 7.14 -4.68
CA ARG A 155 0.06 6.82 -3.79
C ARG A 155 0.47 5.38 -4.02
N THR A 156 1.76 5.14 -4.19
CA THR A 156 2.32 3.81 -4.43
C THR A 156 3.00 3.32 -3.17
N PHE A 157 2.65 2.12 -2.76
CA PHE A 157 3.21 1.43 -1.61
C PHE A 157 4.02 0.23 -2.09
N ILE A 158 5.17 -0.01 -1.45
CA ILE A 158 5.96 -1.21 -1.69
C ILE A 158 5.84 -2.10 -0.46
N CYS A 159 5.41 -3.34 -0.69
CA CYS A 159 5.17 -4.29 0.37
C CYS A 159 6.05 -5.52 0.15
N THR A 160 6.73 -5.94 1.21
CA THR A 160 7.59 -7.13 1.21
C THR A 160 6.80 -8.36 1.65
N PRO A 161 7.07 -9.53 1.07
CA PRO A 161 6.38 -10.76 1.46
C PRO A 161 6.71 -11.14 2.91
N VAL A 162 5.72 -11.64 3.60
CA VAL A 162 5.79 -12.04 5.00
C VAL A 162 5.70 -13.55 5.10
N SER A 163 6.47 -14.16 6.03
CA SER A 163 6.39 -15.58 6.31
C SER A 163 5.12 -15.91 7.10
N GLU A 164 4.63 -17.16 6.95
CA GLU A 164 3.46 -17.64 7.70
C GLU A 164 3.68 -17.66 9.22
N ASP A 165 4.96 -17.67 9.67
CA ASP A 165 5.30 -17.61 11.09
C ASP A 165 5.20 -16.20 11.67
N GLU A 166 5.37 -15.17 10.82
CA GLU A 166 5.29 -13.77 11.22
C GLU A 166 3.85 -13.27 11.26
N PHE A 167 3.05 -13.60 10.24
CA PHE A 167 1.66 -13.17 10.15
C PHE A 167 0.79 -14.22 9.43
N LYS A 168 -0.31 -14.62 10.06
CA LYS A 168 -1.27 -15.61 9.53
C LYS A 168 -2.65 -15.04 9.19
N GLY A 169 -2.82 -13.75 9.37
CA GLY A 169 -4.13 -13.12 9.37
C GLY A 169 -4.76 -13.13 10.77
N ILE A 170 -5.92 -12.48 10.89
CA ILE A 170 -6.70 -12.36 12.12
C ILE A 170 -7.94 -13.26 12.00
#